data_c3eb731ced142e86ae43f259e113cd2c
#
_entry.id   c3eb731ced142e86ae43f259e113cd2c
#
_cell.length_a   1.000
_cell.length_b   1.000
_cell.length_c   1.000
_cell.angle_alpha   90.00
_cell.angle_beta   90.00
_cell.angle_gamma   90.00
#
_symmetry.space_group_name_H-M   'P 1'
#
loop_
_entity.id
_entity.type
_entity.pdbx_description
1 polymer ?
#
loop_
_entity_poly.entity_id
_entity_poly.type
_entity_poly.pdbx_seq_one_letter_code
_entity_poly.pdbx_strand_id
1 'polypeptide(L)'
;MTRLLEISDLRIFFESGFGKVDAVRGVSLSMDMGDAIAVVGASGSGKTVLGRSMLGLVDAPGVVQGSIRFDGTEIVGRSEKDLRGIRGLGIGMVFQDALDGLNPVYSIGSQLSEIFTVRLGLSRSQAKSQAISLMEQVGIRRADERYNDYPHQFSGGMRQRICIAMAIGLKPKILIADEPTTALDVTVQAGILRLIKSLQSETGMGLIFVTHDLAVARMISTRIVVMYAGQIVEQGLTEEIFLRPKHPYTRALLAAHPARARSWRDLEPIPDAFVTDSSSGEGTSHSSPQMVVTS
;
A
#
# COMPACT_ATOMS: atom_id res chain seq x y z
N MET A 1 -6.14 17.93 17.71
CA MET A 1 -5.16 17.74 16.62
C MET A 1 -5.94 17.25 15.41
N THR A 2 -5.74 17.86 14.25
CA THR A 2 -6.43 17.46 13.01
C THR A 2 -5.74 16.21 12.47
N ARG A 3 -6.50 15.12 12.25
CA ARG A 3 -5.97 13.88 11.66
C ARG A 3 -5.49 14.12 10.24
N LEU A 4 -4.39 13.50 9.85
CA LEU A 4 -3.84 13.62 8.49
C LEU A 4 -4.69 12.88 7.46
N LEU A 5 -5.18 11.67 7.82
CA LEU A 5 -6.10 10.88 7.00
C LEU A 5 -7.23 10.36 7.89
N GLU A 6 -8.46 10.48 7.41
CA GLU A 6 -9.64 9.94 8.06
C GLU A 6 -10.55 9.27 7.03
N ILE A 7 -10.82 7.99 7.24
CA ILE A 7 -11.72 7.17 6.42
C ILE A 7 -12.89 6.78 7.30
N SER A 8 -14.13 7.00 6.83
CA SER A 8 -15.36 6.75 7.59
C SER A 8 -16.36 5.99 6.74
N ASP A 9 -16.77 4.81 7.22
CA ASP A 9 -17.74 3.88 6.60
C ASP A 9 -17.53 3.72 5.08
N LEU A 10 -16.27 3.57 4.66
CA LEU A 10 -15.91 3.45 3.25
C LEU A 10 -16.42 2.13 2.67
N ARG A 11 -17.18 2.23 1.59
CA ARG A 11 -17.71 1.09 0.83
C ARG A 11 -17.30 1.25 -0.62
N ILE A 12 -16.78 0.19 -1.21
CA ILE A 12 -16.38 0.17 -2.62
C ILE A 12 -16.88 -1.14 -3.22
N PHE A 13 -17.63 -1.03 -4.29
CA PHE A 13 -18.12 -2.18 -5.02
C PHE A 13 -18.02 -1.97 -6.53
N PHE A 14 -17.93 -3.08 -7.24
CA PHE A 14 -17.87 -3.13 -8.70
C PHE A 14 -19.10 -3.84 -9.23
N GLU A 15 -19.82 -3.19 -10.14
CA GLU A 15 -20.99 -3.78 -10.81
C GLU A 15 -20.59 -4.27 -12.20
N SER A 16 -20.83 -5.52 -12.47
CA SER A 16 -20.60 -6.14 -13.78
C SER A 16 -21.82 -6.90 -14.25
N GLY A 17 -21.85 -7.29 -15.50
CA GLY A 17 -22.92 -8.15 -16.03
C GLY A 17 -23.04 -9.53 -15.32
N PHE A 18 -22.04 -9.90 -14.53
CA PHE A 18 -22.00 -11.16 -13.76
C PHE A 18 -22.35 -10.97 -12.28
N GLY A 19 -22.67 -9.75 -11.83
CA GLY A 19 -23.05 -9.47 -10.45
C GLY A 19 -22.27 -8.31 -9.81
N LYS A 20 -22.55 -8.09 -8.52
CA LYS A 20 -21.91 -7.08 -7.67
C LYS A 20 -20.82 -7.72 -6.81
N VAL A 21 -19.63 -7.15 -6.84
CA VAL A 21 -18.50 -7.56 -5.97
C VAL A 21 -18.20 -6.42 -4.99
N ASP A 22 -18.43 -6.65 -3.72
CA ASP A 22 -18.13 -5.69 -2.64
C ASP A 22 -16.66 -5.83 -2.22
N ALA A 23 -15.79 -4.96 -2.75
CA ALA A 23 -14.35 -4.99 -2.48
C ALA A 23 -13.97 -4.37 -1.13
N VAL A 24 -14.70 -3.34 -0.66
CA VAL A 24 -14.55 -2.71 0.66
C VAL A 24 -15.92 -2.51 1.28
N ARG A 25 -16.09 -2.89 2.54
CA ARG A 25 -17.39 -3.08 3.19
C ARG A 25 -17.44 -2.37 4.55
N GLY A 26 -17.54 -1.04 4.55
CA GLY A 26 -17.69 -0.24 5.78
C GLY A 26 -16.38 -0.09 6.56
N VAL A 27 -15.30 0.22 5.87
CA VAL A 27 -13.98 0.42 6.48
C VAL A 27 -13.87 1.81 7.09
N SER A 28 -13.40 1.86 8.35
CA SER A 28 -13.05 3.11 9.03
C SER A 28 -11.62 3.02 9.56
N LEU A 29 -10.81 4.03 9.24
CA LEU A 29 -9.39 4.09 9.58
C LEU A 29 -8.97 5.55 9.76
N SER A 30 -8.07 5.80 10.70
CA SER A 30 -7.46 7.13 10.85
C SER A 30 -5.95 7.03 11.00
N MET A 31 -5.26 8.09 10.54
CA MET A 31 -3.80 8.21 10.58
C MET A 31 -3.42 9.63 10.96
N ASP A 32 -2.45 9.76 11.84
CA ASP A 32 -1.78 11.01 12.14
C ASP A 32 -0.44 11.11 11.38
N MET A 33 0.18 12.30 11.39
CA MET A 33 1.50 12.49 10.80
C MET A 33 2.52 11.60 11.50
N GLY A 34 3.38 10.94 10.74
CA GLY A 34 4.41 10.04 11.26
C GLY A 34 3.94 8.63 11.63
N ASP A 35 2.63 8.34 11.56
CA ASP A 35 2.13 6.98 11.75
C ASP A 35 2.66 6.03 10.67
N ALA A 36 2.98 4.80 11.07
CA ALA A 36 3.29 3.71 10.16
C ALA A 36 2.27 2.58 10.36
N ILE A 37 1.36 2.42 9.40
CA ILE A 37 0.27 1.45 9.44
C ILE A 37 0.52 0.36 8.40
N ALA A 38 0.57 -0.90 8.82
CA ALA A 38 0.52 -2.02 7.88
C ALA A 38 -0.93 -2.49 7.69
N VAL A 39 -1.35 -2.64 6.44
CA VAL A 39 -2.63 -3.24 6.06
C VAL A 39 -2.35 -4.66 5.58
N VAL A 40 -2.81 -5.65 6.34
CA VAL A 40 -2.52 -7.07 6.08
C VAL A 40 -3.79 -7.89 5.83
N GLY A 41 -3.66 -9.00 5.14
CA GLY A 41 -4.75 -9.93 4.85
C GLY A 41 -4.46 -10.80 3.63
N ALA A 42 -5.26 -11.81 3.37
CA ALA A 42 -5.14 -12.66 2.19
C ALA A 42 -5.32 -11.88 0.88
N SER A 43 -4.93 -12.48 -0.24
CA SER A 43 -5.24 -11.94 -1.58
C SER A 43 -6.77 -11.77 -1.73
N GLY A 44 -7.20 -10.71 -2.40
CA GLY A 44 -8.63 -10.42 -2.58
C GLY A 44 -9.34 -9.81 -1.36
N SER A 45 -8.66 -9.56 -0.22
CA SER A 45 -9.30 -8.96 0.96
C SER A 45 -9.62 -7.46 0.83
N GLY A 46 -9.30 -6.81 -0.29
CA GLY A 46 -9.63 -5.40 -0.57
C GLY A 46 -8.53 -4.39 -0.27
N LYS A 47 -7.33 -4.82 0.15
CA LYS A 47 -6.20 -3.95 0.55
C LYS A 47 -5.78 -2.96 -0.54
N THR A 48 -5.50 -3.44 -1.74
CA THR A 48 -5.11 -2.62 -2.90
C THR A 48 -6.20 -1.64 -3.28
N VAL A 49 -7.47 -2.07 -3.26
CA VAL A 49 -8.62 -1.20 -3.55
C VAL A 49 -8.74 -0.09 -2.50
N LEU A 50 -8.55 -0.42 -1.22
CA LEU A 50 -8.49 0.56 -0.14
C LEU A 50 -7.35 1.56 -0.37
N GLY A 51 -6.14 1.10 -0.70
CA GLY A 51 -4.99 1.98 -1.00
C GLY A 51 -5.26 2.93 -2.17
N ARG A 52 -5.75 2.39 -3.29
CA ARG A 52 -6.09 3.18 -4.49
C ARG A 52 -7.19 4.20 -4.25
N SER A 53 -8.18 3.87 -3.42
CA SER A 53 -9.29 4.78 -3.12
C SER A 53 -8.84 6.07 -2.43
N MET A 54 -7.77 6.02 -1.63
CA MET A 54 -7.19 7.21 -0.96
C MET A 54 -6.61 8.23 -1.95
N LEU A 55 -6.38 7.81 -3.19
CA LEU A 55 -5.94 8.66 -4.31
C LEU A 55 -7.08 8.96 -5.29
N GLY A 56 -8.30 8.49 -5.02
CA GLY A 56 -9.41 8.56 -5.97
C GLY A 56 -9.14 7.74 -7.25
N LEU A 57 -8.40 6.62 -7.13
CA LEU A 57 -8.05 5.71 -8.25
C LEU A 57 -8.93 4.45 -8.18
N VAL A 58 -10.23 4.64 -8.16
CA VAL A 58 -11.22 3.58 -8.32
C VAL A 58 -11.93 3.83 -9.64
N ASP A 59 -11.49 3.10 -10.67
CA ASP A 59 -12.01 3.27 -12.02
C ASP A 59 -13.40 2.64 -12.19
N ALA A 60 -14.17 3.15 -13.16
CA ALA A 60 -15.45 2.55 -13.52
C ALA A 60 -15.26 1.06 -13.94
N PRO A 61 -16.18 0.16 -13.57
CA PRO A 61 -17.50 0.39 -12.98
C PRO A 61 -17.53 0.46 -11.43
N GLY A 62 -16.41 0.81 -10.80
CA GLY A 62 -16.31 0.92 -9.34
C GLY A 62 -17.08 2.11 -8.78
N VAL A 63 -17.87 1.85 -7.73
CA VAL A 63 -18.64 2.85 -6.99
C VAL A 63 -18.04 3.01 -5.61
N VAL A 64 -17.77 4.25 -5.20
CA VAL A 64 -17.21 4.60 -3.89
C VAL A 64 -18.27 5.35 -3.07
N GLN A 65 -18.53 4.87 -1.85
CA GLN A 65 -19.45 5.47 -0.88
C GLN A 65 -18.72 5.65 0.46
N GLY A 66 -19.22 6.56 1.31
CA GLY A 66 -18.56 6.93 2.56
C GLY A 66 -17.69 8.16 2.39
N SER A 67 -16.68 8.34 3.25
CA SER A 67 -15.82 9.53 3.25
C SER A 67 -14.36 9.15 3.38
N ILE A 68 -13.49 9.83 2.62
CA ILE A 68 -12.03 9.81 2.76
C ILE A 68 -11.58 11.26 2.84
N ARG A 69 -11.06 11.67 3.98
CA ARG A 69 -10.53 13.02 4.19
C ARG A 69 -9.02 12.98 4.34
N PHE A 70 -8.34 13.73 3.50
CA PHE A 70 -6.91 13.98 3.61
C PHE A 70 -6.67 15.45 3.98
N ASP A 71 -6.00 15.68 5.09
CA ASP A 71 -5.71 17.03 5.62
C ASP A 71 -6.97 17.93 5.64
N GLY A 72 -8.09 17.35 6.11
CA GLY A 72 -9.41 17.99 6.16
C GLY A 72 -10.15 18.06 4.82
N THR A 73 -9.52 17.73 3.68
CA THR A 73 -10.12 17.78 2.34
C THR A 73 -10.75 16.44 1.98
N GLU A 74 -12.04 16.44 1.61
CA GLU A 74 -12.73 15.24 1.12
C GLU A 74 -12.15 14.80 -0.23
N ILE A 75 -11.95 13.49 -0.42
CA ILE A 75 -11.46 12.89 -1.67
C ILE A 75 -12.61 12.29 -2.49
N VAL A 76 -13.57 11.63 -1.83
CA VAL A 76 -14.67 10.95 -2.52
C VAL A 76 -15.52 11.96 -3.29
N GLY A 77 -15.77 11.67 -4.56
CA GLY A 77 -16.57 12.52 -5.44
C GLY A 77 -15.86 13.78 -5.97
N ARG A 78 -14.56 13.95 -5.69
CA ARG A 78 -13.77 15.06 -6.25
C ARG A 78 -13.49 14.92 -7.72
N SER A 79 -13.36 16.07 -8.38
CA SER A 79 -12.96 16.11 -9.78
C SER A 79 -11.50 15.72 -9.96
N GLU A 80 -11.13 15.20 -11.14
CA GLU A 80 -9.75 14.91 -11.51
C GLU A 80 -8.81 16.12 -11.33
N LYS A 81 -9.33 17.33 -11.59
CA LYS A 81 -8.57 18.57 -11.40
C LYS A 81 -8.18 18.78 -9.92
N ASP A 82 -9.10 18.52 -9.00
CA ASP A 82 -8.86 18.68 -7.57
C ASP A 82 -7.93 17.58 -7.04
N LEU A 83 -8.13 16.34 -7.49
CA LEU A 83 -7.31 15.19 -7.09
C LEU A 83 -5.84 15.32 -7.56
N ARG A 84 -5.58 16.02 -8.67
CA ARG A 84 -4.20 16.34 -9.10
C ARG A 84 -3.43 17.12 -8.05
N GLY A 85 -4.09 17.97 -7.25
CA GLY A 85 -3.47 18.72 -6.16
C GLY A 85 -3.02 17.82 -4.99
N ILE A 86 -3.69 16.68 -4.80
CA ILE A 86 -3.43 15.73 -3.72
C ILE A 86 -2.41 14.67 -4.16
N ARG A 87 -2.56 14.12 -5.37
CA ARG A 87 -1.69 13.07 -5.90
C ARG A 87 -0.26 13.56 -6.07
N GLY A 88 0.68 12.88 -5.46
CA GLY A 88 2.11 13.16 -5.47
C GLY A 88 2.56 14.23 -4.48
N LEU A 89 1.81 15.32 -4.27
CA LEU A 89 2.14 16.39 -3.30
C LEU A 89 1.63 16.05 -1.89
N GLY A 90 0.43 15.49 -1.79
CA GLY A 90 -0.17 15.08 -0.53
C GLY A 90 0.08 13.60 -0.24
N ILE A 91 -0.29 12.76 -1.19
CA ILE A 91 -0.20 11.29 -1.10
C ILE A 91 0.59 10.77 -2.29
N GLY A 92 1.73 10.11 -2.02
CA GLY A 92 2.50 9.34 -2.98
C GLY A 92 2.12 7.85 -2.91
N MET A 93 2.26 7.12 -4.02
CA MET A 93 1.98 5.69 -4.04
C MET A 93 3.03 4.92 -4.85
N VAL A 94 3.50 3.82 -4.26
CA VAL A 94 4.22 2.75 -4.96
C VAL A 94 3.22 1.65 -5.23
N PHE A 95 2.97 1.35 -6.50
CA PHE A 95 2.01 0.33 -6.92
C PHE A 95 2.62 -1.07 -6.87
N GLN A 96 1.80 -2.10 -6.80
CA GLN A 96 2.21 -3.50 -6.74
C GLN A 96 3.09 -3.89 -7.94
N ASP A 97 2.68 -3.49 -9.16
CA ASP A 97 3.42 -3.73 -10.41
C ASP A 97 4.26 -2.49 -10.81
N ALA A 98 4.88 -1.86 -9.82
CA ALA A 98 5.60 -0.61 -10.04
C ALA A 98 6.72 -0.71 -11.09
N LEU A 99 7.28 -1.92 -11.31
CA LEU A 99 8.31 -2.13 -12.31
C LEU A 99 7.81 -1.91 -13.75
N ASP A 100 6.52 -2.17 -13.99
CA ASP A 100 5.86 -1.96 -15.28
C ASP A 100 5.46 -0.49 -15.48
N GLY A 101 5.47 0.31 -14.40
CA GLY A 101 5.20 1.74 -14.44
C GLY A 101 6.34 2.60 -15.01
N LEU A 102 7.54 2.02 -15.20
CA LEU A 102 8.66 2.72 -15.82
C LEU A 102 8.56 2.60 -17.34
N ASN A 103 8.46 3.74 -18.02
CA ASN A 103 8.41 3.76 -19.48
C ASN A 103 9.77 3.32 -20.07
N PRO A 104 9.84 2.19 -20.82
CA PRO A 104 11.11 1.64 -21.27
C PRO A 104 11.84 2.47 -22.34
N VAL A 105 11.16 3.40 -23.00
CA VAL A 105 11.73 4.22 -24.08
C VAL A 105 12.27 5.58 -23.60
N TYR A 106 12.13 5.91 -22.30
CA TYR A 106 12.70 7.10 -21.70
C TYR A 106 13.76 6.74 -20.65
N SER A 107 14.81 7.56 -20.56
CA SER A 107 15.81 7.39 -19.50
C SER A 107 15.20 7.64 -18.11
N ILE A 108 15.77 7.00 -17.08
CA ILE A 108 15.31 7.15 -15.71
C ILE A 108 15.40 8.61 -15.25
N GLY A 109 16.49 9.29 -15.57
CA GLY A 109 16.65 10.70 -15.22
C GLY A 109 15.61 11.60 -15.87
N SER A 110 15.22 11.32 -17.13
CA SER A 110 14.16 12.05 -17.80
C SER A 110 12.81 11.88 -17.09
N GLN A 111 12.44 10.64 -16.74
CA GLN A 111 11.18 10.35 -16.07
C GLN A 111 11.12 10.98 -14.66
N LEU A 112 12.22 10.95 -13.91
CA LEU A 112 12.29 11.61 -12.60
C LEU A 112 12.27 13.14 -12.73
N SER A 113 12.96 13.71 -13.73
CA SER A 113 12.96 15.17 -13.96
C SER A 113 11.60 15.71 -14.36
N GLU A 114 10.81 14.93 -15.09
CA GLU A 114 9.46 15.30 -15.51
C GLU A 114 8.56 15.63 -14.29
N ILE A 115 8.68 14.87 -13.21
CA ILE A 115 7.93 15.13 -11.98
C ILE A 115 8.17 16.56 -11.49
N PHE A 116 9.40 17.01 -11.49
CA PHE A 116 9.78 18.34 -11.00
C PHE A 116 9.43 19.46 -11.99
N THR A 117 9.58 19.22 -13.29
CA THR A 117 9.21 20.22 -14.30
C THR A 117 7.70 20.42 -14.39
N VAL A 118 6.92 19.33 -14.42
CA VAL A 118 5.46 19.36 -14.57
C VAL A 118 4.76 19.82 -13.30
N ARG A 119 5.24 19.35 -12.12
CA ARG A 119 4.54 19.59 -10.86
C ARG A 119 5.02 20.82 -10.11
N LEU A 120 6.30 21.18 -10.24
CA LEU A 120 6.91 22.30 -9.51
C LEU A 120 7.35 23.44 -10.43
N GLY A 121 7.24 23.29 -11.76
CA GLY A 121 7.62 24.30 -12.72
C GLY A 121 9.13 24.56 -12.77
N LEU A 122 9.95 23.62 -12.30
CA LEU A 122 11.41 23.81 -12.27
C LEU A 122 12.01 23.86 -13.68
N SER A 123 13.09 24.64 -13.86
CA SER A 123 13.88 24.61 -15.08
C SER A 123 14.50 23.22 -15.31
N ARG A 124 14.82 22.90 -16.56
CA ARG A 124 15.45 21.60 -16.92
C ARG A 124 16.71 21.31 -16.08
N SER A 125 17.54 22.30 -15.85
CA SER A 125 18.77 22.15 -15.05
C SER A 125 18.46 21.84 -13.59
N GLN A 126 17.51 22.57 -12.99
CA GLN A 126 17.06 22.32 -11.60
C GLN A 126 16.41 20.95 -11.46
N ALA A 127 15.52 20.58 -12.39
CA ALA A 127 14.87 19.29 -12.39
C ALA A 127 15.87 18.12 -12.53
N LYS A 128 16.89 18.27 -13.37
CA LYS A 128 17.98 17.29 -13.49
C LYS A 128 18.75 17.15 -12.17
N SER A 129 19.12 18.25 -11.53
CA SER A 129 19.82 18.22 -10.23
C SER A 129 18.97 17.52 -9.15
N GLN A 130 17.67 17.83 -9.09
CA GLN A 130 16.75 17.18 -8.15
C GLN A 130 16.60 15.67 -8.45
N ALA A 131 16.50 15.27 -9.70
CA ALA A 131 16.40 13.89 -10.11
C ALA A 131 17.66 13.08 -9.71
N ILE A 132 18.84 13.63 -9.92
CA ILE A 132 20.12 13.01 -9.50
C ILE A 132 20.16 12.86 -7.97
N SER A 133 19.86 13.92 -7.22
CA SER A 133 19.81 13.87 -5.76
C SER A 133 18.80 12.82 -5.25
N LEU A 134 17.65 12.73 -5.91
CA LEU A 134 16.62 11.73 -5.56
C LEU A 134 17.09 10.29 -5.86
N MET A 135 17.80 10.07 -6.96
CA MET A 135 18.43 8.77 -7.27
C MET A 135 19.47 8.39 -6.18
N GLU A 136 20.29 9.33 -5.74
CA GLU A 136 21.25 9.12 -4.65
C GLU A 136 20.55 8.78 -3.34
N GLN A 137 19.48 9.50 -2.99
CA GLN A 137 18.70 9.30 -1.78
C GLN A 137 18.12 7.88 -1.70
N VAL A 138 17.71 7.30 -2.81
CA VAL A 138 17.21 5.91 -2.85
C VAL A 138 18.35 4.88 -3.02
N GLY A 139 19.61 5.32 -3.01
CA GLY A 139 20.79 4.46 -3.04
C GLY A 139 21.19 3.97 -4.43
N ILE A 140 20.88 4.71 -5.49
CA ILE A 140 21.45 4.49 -6.82
C ILE A 140 22.86 5.08 -6.86
N ARG A 141 23.88 4.24 -6.92
CA ARG A 141 25.28 4.66 -6.98
C ARG A 141 25.58 5.28 -8.33
N ARG A 142 26.43 6.33 -8.35
CA ARG A 142 26.86 7.06 -9.56
C ARG A 142 25.64 7.60 -10.33
N ALA A 143 24.72 8.24 -9.62
CA ALA A 143 23.41 8.67 -10.13
C ALA A 143 23.55 9.64 -11.32
N ASP A 144 24.55 10.51 -11.30
CA ASP A 144 24.86 11.46 -12.37
C ASP A 144 25.24 10.76 -13.69
N GLU A 145 26.08 9.72 -13.62
CA GLU A 145 26.45 8.93 -14.78
C GLU A 145 25.29 8.10 -15.32
N ARG A 146 24.45 7.58 -14.40
CA ARG A 146 23.32 6.72 -14.70
C ARG A 146 22.01 7.46 -15.01
N TYR A 147 22.04 8.78 -14.95
CA TYR A 147 20.88 9.63 -15.27
C TYR A 147 20.28 9.32 -16.65
N ASN A 148 21.12 9.04 -17.64
CA ASN A 148 20.70 8.73 -19.01
C ASN A 148 20.43 7.24 -19.26
N ASP A 149 20.61 6.37 -18.26
CA ASP A 149 20.33 4.95 -18.38
C ASP A 149 18.81 4.70 -18.47
N TYR A 150 18.46 3.65 -19.19
CA TYR A 150 17.08 3.20 -19.41
C TYR A 150 16.67 2.14 -18.37
N PRO A 151 15.37 1.90 -18.14
CA PRO A 151 14.89 0.93 -17.14
C PRO A 151 15.52 -0.46 -17.25
N HIS A 152 15.74 -0.97 -18.45
CA HIS A 152 16.33 -2.29 -18.68
C HIS A 152 17.80 -2.41 -18.26
N GLN A 153 18.51 -1.31 -18.04
CA GLN A 153 19.90 -1.27 -17.56
C GLN A 153 20.00 -1.34 -16.04
N PHE A 154 18.86 -1.37 -15.33
CA PHE A 154 18.78 -1.47 -13.88
C PHE A 154 18.27 -2.86 -13.44
N SER A 155 18.83 -3.38 -12.35
CA SER A 155 18.28 -4.59 -11.73
C SER A 155 16.87 -4.38 -11.17
N GLY A 156 16.13 -5.46 -10.90
CA GLY A 156 14.78 -5.37 -10.33
C GLY A 156 14.73 -4.52 -9.05
N GLY A 157 15.63 -4.77 -8.11
CA GLY A 157 15.70 -3.96 -6.88
C GLY A 157 16.09 -2.50 -7.11
N MET A 158 16.89 -2.19 -8.13
CA MET A 158 17.19 -0.81 -8.49
C MET A 158 16.00 -0.13 -9.15
N ARG A 159 15.27 -0.82 -10.01
CA ARG A 159 14.01 -0.31 -10.58
C ARG A 159 12.98 -0.02 -9.49
N GLN A 160 12.87 -0.91 -8.50
CA GLN A 160 11.99 -0.69 -7.34
C GLN A 160 12.38 0.56 -6.55
N ARG A 161 13.68 0.80 -6.31
CA ARG A 161 14.17 2.02 -5.67
C ARG A 161 13.81 3.28 -6.49
N ILE A 162 13.88 3.19 -7.80
CA ILE A 162 13.48 4.28 -8.71
C ILE A 162 11.96 4.54 -8.61
N CYS A 163 11.13 3.50 -8.56
CA CYS A 163 9.69 3.66 -8.36
C CYS A 163 9.36 4.31 -7.01
N ILE A 164 10.10 3.94 -5.94
CA ILE A 164 10.00 4.61 -4.64
C ILE A 164 10.41 6.08 -4.77
N ALA A 165 11.52 6.37 -5.46
CA ALA A 165 11.97 7.74 -5.74
C ALA A 165 10.86 8.56 -6.43
N MET A 166 10.22 8.01 -7.45
CA MET A 166 9.10 8.68 -8.13
C MET A 166 7.95 9.00 -7.16
N ALA A 167 7.61 8.06 -6.28
CA ALA A 167 6.52 8.24 -5.32
C ALA A 167 6.81 9.31 -4.25
N ILE A 168 8.09 9.46 -3.85
CA ILE A 168 8.49 10.42 -2.80
C ILE A 168 9.06 11.73 -3.34
N GLY A 169 9.30 11.84 -4.65
CA GLY A 169 10.00 12.97 -5.27
C GLY A 169 9.39 14.34 -4.97
N LEU A 170 8.09 14.41 -4.76
CA LEU A 170 7.36 15.62 -4.37
C LEU A 170 7.21 15.78 -2.85
N LYS A 171 7.88 14.96 -2.04
CA LYS A 171 7.84 14.98 -0.57
C LYS A 171 6.41 14.88 -0.02
N PRO A 172 5.66 13.82 -0.35
CA PRO A 172 4.28 13.66 0.10
C PRO A 172 4.19 13.59 1.62
N LYS A 173 3.03 13.95 2.16
CA LYS A 173 2.71 13.79 3.59
C LYS A 173 2.41 12.33 3.95
N ILE A 174 1.91 11.52 2.99
CA ILE A 174 1.65 10.08 3.13
C ILE A 174 2.30 9.35 1.96
N LEU A 175 2.98 8.25 2.25
CA LEU A 175 3.39 7.25 1.27
C LEU A 175 2.52 6.00 1.43
N ILE A 176 1.86 5.59 0.37
CA ILE A 176 1.19 4.29 0.27
C ILE A 176 2.12 3.36 -0.50
N ALA A 177 2.51 2.24 0.09
CA ALA A 177 3.35 1.23 -0.53
C ALA A 177 2.54 -0.07 -0.65
N ASP A 178 2.06 -0.36 -1.86
CA ASP A 178 1.21 -1.51 -2.15
C ASP A 178 2.08 -2.68 -2.63
N GLU A 179 2.32 -3.63 -1.73
CA GLU A 179 3.19 -4.80 -1.93
C GLU A 179 4.55 -4.48 -2.60
N PRO A 180 5.31 -3.48 -2.11
CA PRO A 180 6.47 -2.95 -2.82
C PRO A 180 7.66 -3.90 -2.89
N THR A 181 7.57 -5.06 -2.28
CA THR A 181 8.65 -6.06 -2.23
C THR A 181 8.24 -7.41 -2.82
N THR A 182 7.05 -7.51 -3.39
CA THR A 182 6.59 -8.74 -4.07
C THR A 182 7.51 -9.05 -5.26
N ALA A 183 7.84 -10.33 -5.45
CA ALA A 183 8.75 -10.84 -6.48
C ALA A 183 10.23 -10.39 -6.38
N LEU A 184 10.66 -9.89 -5.22
CA LEU A 184 12.07 -9.59 -4.94
C LEU A 184 12.68 -10.67 -4.04
N ASP A 185 13.98 -10.93 -4.23
CA ASP A 185 14.72 -11.80 -3.30
C ASP A 185 14.82 -11.19 -1.89
N VAL A 186 15.03 -12.04 -0.88
CA VAL A 186 15.01 -11.65 0.55
C VAL A 186 16.00 -10.53 0.87
N THR A 187 17.18 -10.54 0.22
CA THR A 187 18.23 -9.55 0.45
C THR A 187 17.82 -8.18 -0.10
N VAL A 188 17.27 -8.15 -1.30
CA VAL A 188 16.75 -6.93 -1.93
C VAL A 188 15.54 -6.41 -1.16
N GLN A 189 14.60 -7.29 -0.77
CA GLN A 189 13.46 -6.95 0.07
C GLN A 189 13.91 -6.24 1.36
N ALA A 190 14.85 -6.82 2.11
CA ALA A 190 15.37 -6.20 3.32
C ALA A 190 16.00 -4.81 3.06
N GLY A 191 16.63 -4.62 1.90
CA GLY A 191 17.17 -3.34 1.46
C GLY A 191 16.10 -2.30 1.16
N ILE A 192 14.98 -2.68 0.55
CA ILE A 192 13.83 -1.81 0.26
C ILE A 192 13.11 -1.41 1.55
N LEU A 193 12.88 -2.37 2.46
CA LEU A 193 12.23 -2.08 3.74
C LEU A 193 13.04 -1.09 4.59
N ARG A 194 14.37 -1.26 4.65
CA ARG A 194 15.26 -0.30 5.32
C ARG A 194 15.19 1.08 4.69
N LEU A 195 15.18 1.16 3.35
CA LEU A 195 15.04 2.42 2.64
C LEU A 195 13.73 3.12 3.00
N ILE A 196 12.58 2.45 2.92
CA ILE A 196 11.27 3.03 3.23
C ILE A 196 11.23 3.51 4.70
N LYS A 197 11.77 2.72 5.63
CA LYS A 197 11.82 3.07 7.04
C LYS A 197 12.71 4.27 7.32
N SER A 198 13.88 4.37 6.67
CA SER A 198 14.76 5.55 6.76
C SER A 198 14.06 6.80 6.25
N LEU A 199 13.47 6.72 5.05
CA LEU A 199 12.72 7.83 4.46
C LEU A 199 11.56 8.29 5.35
N GLN A 200 10.79 7.36 5.92
CA GLN A 200 9.70 7.66 6.84
C GLN A 200 10.21 8.37 8.10
N SER A 201 11.29 7.87 8.70
CA SER A 201 11.88 8.46 9.90
C SER A 201 12.49 9.86 9.64
N GLU A 202 13.14 10.05 8.49
CA GLU A 202 13.78 11.31 8.13
C GLU A 202 12.79 12.41 7.80
N THR A 203 11.69 12.06 7.15
CA THR A 203 10.68 13.02 6.67
C THR A 203 9.50 13.22 7.62
N GLY A 204 9.28 12.27 8.52
CA GLY A 204 8.09 12.23 9.37
C GLY A 204 6.79 11.97 8.61
N MET A 205 6.85 11.53 7.34
CA MET A 205 5.64 11.21 6.56
C MET A 205 4.88 10.04 7.17
N GLY A 206 3.56 10.02 6.98
CA GLY A 206 2.75 8.84 7.25
C GLY A 206 3.07 7.73 6.27
N LEU A 207 3.04 6.47 6.73
CA LEU A 207 3.26 5.29 5.90
C LEU A 207 2.07 4.36 5.99
N ILE A 208 1.47 4.02 4.85
CA ILE A 208 0.51 2.91 4.72
C ILE A 208 1.21 1.83 3.89
N PHE A 209 1.51 0.70 4.54
CA PHE A 209 2.22 -0.40 3.92
C PHE A 209 1.29 -1.60 3.74
N VAL A 210 0.93 -1.90 2.51
CA VAL A 210 0.07 -3.05 2.18
C VAL A 210 0.95 -4.26 1.93
N THR A 211 0.66 -5.37 2.60
CA THR A 211 1.39 -6.63 2.42
C THR A 211 0.55 -7.82 2.87
N HIS A 212 0.85 -8.99 2.35
CA HIS A 212 0.36 -10.27 2.87
C HIS A 212 1.38 -10.92 3.83
N ASP A 213 2.60 -10.38 3.94
CA ASP A 213 3.66 -10.87 4.82
C ASP A 213 3.62 -10.19 6.18
N LEU A 214 3.25 -10.95 7.21
CA LEU A 214 3.17 -10.47 8.58
C LEU A 214 4.54 -10.14 9.19
N ALA A 215 5.62 -10.83 8.78
CA ALA A 215 6.96 -10.50 9.28
C ALA A 215 7.39 -9.13 8.77
N VAL A 216 7.11 -8.85 7.49
CA VAL A 216 7.33 -7.52 6.90
C VAL A 216 6.49 -6.46 7.62
N ALA A 217 5.19 -6.72 7.84
CA ALA A 217 4.29 -5.82 8.55
C ALA A 217 4.83 -5.46 9.94
N ARG A 218 5.31 -6.46 10.71
CA ARG A 218 5.90 -6.25 12.04
C ARG A 218 7.14 -5.36 12.02
N MET A 219 7.96 -5.49 10.98
CA MET A 219 9.22 -4.72 10.87
C MET A 219 9.00 -3.26 10.49
N ILE A 220 7.95 -2.95 9.70
CA ILE A 220 7.78 -1.65 9.07
C ILE A 220 6.76 -0.76 9.78
N SER A 221 5.85 -1.31 10.59
CA SER A 221 4.72 -0.58 11.13
C SER A 221 4.67 -0.54 12.67
N THR A 222 4.02 0.51 13.19
CA THR A 222 3.67 0.65 14.61
C THR A 222 2.24 0.19 14.89
N ARG A 223 1.39 0.19 13.85
CA ARG A 223 -0.01 -0.26 13.91
C ARG A 223 -0.30 -1.22 12.76
N ILE A 224 -1.16 -2.19 13.04
CA ILE A 224 -1.64 -3.15 12.03
C ILE A 224 -3.15 -3.04 11.90
N VAL A 225 -3.60 -3.14 10.66
CA VAL A 225 -4.99 -3.26 10.25
C VAL A 225 -5.12 -4.59 9.51
N VAL A 226 -5.91 -5.51 10.04
CA VAL A 226 -6.17 -6.82 9.43
C VAL A 226 -7.46 -6.74 8.62
N MET A 227 -7.35 -6.99 7.32
CA MET A 227 -8.48 -7.02 6.40
C MET A 227 -8.85 -8.44 6.00
N TYR A 228 -10.15 -8.73 6.03
CA TYR A 228 -10.74 -9.95 5.53
C TYR A 228 -12.06 -9.66 4.83
N ALA A 229 -12.27 -10.20 3.63
CA ALA A 229 -13.50 -10.04 2.84
C ALA A 229 -14.02 -8.60 2.76
N GLY A 230 -13.12 -7.64 2.53
CA GLY A 230 -13.45 -6.21 2.39
C GLY A 230 -13.67 -5.46 3.71
N GLN A 231 -13.50 -6.08 4.86
CA GLN A 231 -13.72 -5.46 6.17
C GLN A 231 -12.42 -5.43 6.99
N ILE A 232 -12.32 -4.44 7.88
CA ILE A 232 -11.33 -4.48 8.97
C ILE A 232 -11.90 -5.36 10.06
N VAL A 233 -11.25 -6.51 10.30
CA VAL A 233 -11.66 -7.47 11.33
C VAL A 233 -10.92 -7.25 12.64
N GLU A 234 -9.71 -6.68 12.59
CA GLU A 234 -8.93 -6.32 13.76
C GLU A 234 -7.96 -5.19 13.44
N GLN A 235 -7.75 -4.27 14.39
CA GLN A 235 -6.73 -3.23 14.29
C GLN A 235 -6.18 -2.88 15.68
N GLY A 236 -4.91 -2.52 15.74
CA GLY A 236 -4.24 -2.17 17.00
C GLY A 236 -2.75 -1.94 16.82
N LEU A 237 -2.05 -1.78 17.95
CA LEU A 237 -0.59 -1.74 17.96
C LEU A 237 -0.01 -3.05 17.43
N THR A 238 1.06 -2.95 16.67
CA THR A 238 1.71 -4.11 16.03
C THR A 238 1.99 -5.23 17.03
N GLU A 239 2.61 -4.92 18.17
CA GLU A 239 2.93 -5.92 19.17
C GLU A 239 1.68 -6.54 19.84
N GLU A 240 0.59 -5.78 20.01
CA GLU A 240 -0.66 -6.32 20.56
C GLU A 240 -1.29 -7.35 19.64
N ILE A 241 -1.35 -7.04 18.32
CA ILE A 241 -1.89 -7.94 17.30
C ILE A 241 -1.08 -9.24 17.25
N PHE A 242 0.25 -9.16 17.36
CA PHE A 242 1.11 -10.34 17.34
C PHE A 242 1.05 -11.18 18.62
N LEU A 243 0.95 -10.54 19.78
CA LEU A 243 1.00 -11.24 21.08
C LEU A 243 -0.38 -11.70 21.54
N ARG A 244 -1.44 -10.95 21.24
CA ARG A 244 -2.79 -11.17 21.74
C ARG A 244 -3.85 -10.94 20.66
N PRO A 245 -3.80 -11.68 19.54
CA PRO A 245 -4.81 -11.56 18.48
C PRO A 245 -6.19 -11.96 19.02
N LYS A 246 -7.18 -11.12 18.78
CA LYS A 246 -8.55 -11.31 19.26
C LYS A 246 -9.42 -12.03 18.23
N HIS A 247 -9.33 -11.61 16.96
CA HIS A 247 -10.17 -12.15 15.90
C HIS A 247 -9.69 -13.54 15.45
N PRO A 248 -10.58 -14.52 15.20
CA PRO A 248 -10.21 -15.86 14.75
C PRO A 248 -9.37 -15.85 13.47
N TYR A 249 -9.73 -15.02 12.50
CA TYR A 249 -8.97 -14.87 11.25
C TYR A 249 -7.54 -14.38 11.50
N THR A 250 -7.34 -13.40 12.38
CA THR A 250 -6.00 -12.90 12.74
C THR A 250 -5.16 -14.01 13.36
N ARG A 251 -5.75 -14.84 14.22
CA ARG A 251 -5.07 -16.00 14.80
C ARG A 251 -4.66 -17.00 13.75
N ALA A 252 -5.58 -17.34 12.83
CA ALA A 252 -5.30 -18.26 11.73
C ALA A 252 -4.22 -17.71 10.79
N LEU A 253 -4.28 -16.42 10.45
CA LEU A 253 -3.28 -15.76 9.60
C LEU A 253 -1.89 -15.78 10.24
N LEU A 254 -1.79 -15.57 11.57
CA LEU A 254 -0.55 -15.64 12.31
C LEU A 254 -0.04 -17.09 12.47
N ALA A 255 -0.90 -18.08 12.60
CA ALA A 255 -0.55 -19.49 12.69
C ALA A 255 -0.02 -20.05 11.36
N ALA A 256 -0.60 -19.60 10.26
CA ALA A 256 -0.17 -19.99 8.91
C ALA A 256 1.19 -19.38 8.49
N HIS A 257 1.75 -18.44 9.28
CA HIS A 257 2.98 -17.73 8.88
C HIS A 257 4.24 -18.54 9.17
N PRO A 258 5.12 -18.80 8.17
CA PRO A 258 6.31 -19.66 8.29
C PRO A 258 7.28 -19.24 9.41
N ALA A 259 7.39 -17.97 9.73
CA ALA A 259 8.31 -17.48 10.77
C ALA A 259 7.95 -17.94 12.21
N ARG A 260 6.78 -18.51 12.43
CA ARG A 260 6.37 -19.13 13.72
C ARG A 260 6.53 -20.63 13.75
N ALA A 261 6.62 -21.27 12.59
CA ALA A 261 6.77 -22.71 12.49
C ALA A 261 8.22 -23.14 12.77
N ARG A 262 8.41 -24.15 13.63
CA ARG A 262 9.70 -24.81 13.82
C ARG A 262 9.96 -25.85 12.72
N SER A 263 8.91 -26.31 12.08
CA SER A 263 8.91 -27.30 10.99
C SER A 263 7.75 -26.98 10.04
N TRP A 264 7.86 -27.40 8.76
CA TRP A 264 6.75 -27.29 7.80
C TRP A 264 5.48 -28.02 8.26
N ARG A 265 5.61 -28.98 9.19
CA ARG A 265 4.48 -29.71 9.80
C ARG A 265 3.71 -28.89 10.83
N ASP A 266 4.30 -27.81 11.33
CA ASP A 266 3.68 -26.90 12.31
C ASP A 266 2.86 -25.79 11.62
N LEU A 267 2.88 -25.74 10.28
CA LEU A 267 2.10 -24.79 9.50
C LEU A 267 0.65 -25.25 9.46
N GLU A 268 -0.22 -24.50 10.10
CA GLU A 268 -1.66 -24.68 10.00
C GLU A 268 -2.17 -23.91 8.78
N PRO A 269 -2.83 -24.58 7.82
CA PRO A 269 -3.47 -23.86 6.71
C PRO A 269 -4.55 -22.93 7.26
N ILE A 270 -4.77 -21.80 6.56
CA ILE A 270 -5.90 -20.93 6.89
C ILE A 270 -7.17 -21.78 6.70
N PRO A 271 -8.05 -21.91 7.73
CA PRO A 271 -9.25 -22.72 7.62
C PRO A 271 -10.11 -22.34 6.40
N ASP A 272 -10.72 -23.32 5.73
CA ASP A 272 -11.53 -23.12 4.52
C ASP A 272 -12.65 -22.08 4.73
N ALA A 273 -13.15 -21.96 5.96
CA ALA A 273 -14.11 -20.90 6.33
C ALA A 273 -13.60 -19.47 6.09
N PHE A 274 -12.27 -19.28 5.93
CA PHE A 274 -11.63 -18.01 5.64
C PHE A 274 -10.97 -17.97 4.24
N VAL A 275 -11.08 -19.03 3.45
CA VAL A 275 -10.64 -19.06 2.05
C VAL A 275 -11.82 -18.53 1.21
N THR A 276 -11.71 -17.28 0.76
CA THR A 276 -12.70 -16.73 -0.19
C THR A 276 -12.36 -17.27 -1.56
N ASP A 277 -13.20 -18.12 -2.12
CA ASP A 277 -13.13 -18.57 -3.52
C ASP A 277 -13.29 -17.34 -4.44
N SER A 278 -12.21 -16.95 -5.08
CA SER A 278 -12.22 -15.87 -6.07
C SER A 278 -12.86 -16.28 -7.40
N SER A 279 -13.39 -17.51 -7.49
CA SER A 279 -13.89 -18.10 -8.73
C SER A 279 -15.40 -18.37 -8.76
N SER A 280 -16.15 -18.15 -7.67
CA SER A 280 -17.60 -18.42 -7.65
C SER A 280 -18.40 -17.12 -7.52
N GLY A 281 -18.87 -16.62 -8.65
CA GLY A 281 -19.94 -15.60 -8.73
C GLY A 281 -21.33 -16.16 -8.43
N GLU A 282 -21.49 -17.01 -7.42
CA GLU A 282 -22.81 -17.48 -6.96
C GLU A 282 -23.06 -17.02 -5.53
N GLY A 283 -24.11 -16.21 -5.40
CA GLY A 283 -24.58 -15.69 -4.14
C GLY A 283 -25.08 -16.80 -3.20
N THR A 284 -24.25 -17.14 -2.24
CA THR A 284 -24.69 -17.83 -1.04
C THR A 284 -24.71 -16.85 0.12
N SER A 285 -25.90 -16.58 0.60
CA SER A 285 -26.16 -15.88 1.86
C SER A 285 -25.54 -16.68 3.01
N HIS A 286 -24.32 -16.33 3.42
CA HIS A 286 -23.74 -16.92 4.61
C HIS A 286 -24.22 -16.13 5.84
N SER A 287 -25.13 -16.78 6.57
CA SER A 287 -25.45 -16.48 7.97
C SER A 287 -24.14 -16.49 8.79
N SER A 288 -23.92 -15.43 9.56
CA SER A 288 -22.85 -15.32 10.55
C SER A 288 -22.83 -16.56 11.45
N PRO A 289 -21.66 -17.18 11.72
CA PRO A 289 -21.60 -18.27 12.68
C PRO A 289 -21.97 -17.74 14.07
N GLN A 290 -23.10 -18.21 14.60
CA GLN A 290 -23.46 -17.99 16.00
C GLN A 290 -22.44 -18.70 16.89
N MET A 291 -21.90 -17.96 17.84
CA MET A 291 -21.08 -18.52 18.90
C MET A 291 -21.90 -19.54 19.72
N VAL A 292 -21.56 -20.81 19.61
CA VAL A 292 -22.00 -21.82 20.57
C VAL A 292 -21.05 -21.75 21.77
N VAL A 293 -21.49 -21.09 22.82
CA VAL A 293 -20.87 -21.18 24.13
C VAL A 293 -21.40 -22.46 24.78
N THR A 294 -20.57 -23.48 24.86
CA THR A 294 -20.84 -24.62 25.76
C THR A 294 -20.27 -24.34 27.11
N SER A 295 -21.15 -24.40 28.08
CA SER A 295 -20.94 -24.32 29.54
C SER A 295 -19.94 -25.36 30.08
#